data_6d8ffcb254822334f7e2941f7df34377
#
_entry.id   6d8ffcb254822334f7e2941f7df34377
#
_cell.length_a   1.000
_cell.length_b   1.000
_cell.length_c   1.000
_cell.angle_alpha   90.00
_cell.angle_beta   90.00
_cell.angle_gamma   90.00
#
_symmetry.space_group_name_H-M   'P 1'
#
loop_
_entity.id
_entity.type
_entity.pdbx_description
1 polymer ?
#
loop_
_entity_poly.entity_id
_entity_poly.type
_entity_poly.pdbx_seq_one_letter_code
_entity_poly.pdbx_strand_id
1 'polypeptide(L)'
;MTMNSQGSARKAGTLLLLLMSNLLFCQNVQPMPICHSDDCQTPLPELFDRVVMLSHYIHTLYTDMFIEFDRQYVHDRELIAKAFNGCPTSSLATPEDKEQALKVPPEVLLNLILSLVHSWSDPLFQLITGVGGIHEAPDAILSRAKEIEEQNKRLLEGVEKIISQAYPEAKGNGIYFVWSQLPSLQGVDKESKVLELHNTIRCLRRDSHKVDNFLKFLRCQIVHKNNC
;
A
#
# COMPACT_ATOMS: atom_id res chain seq x y z
N MET A 1 -39.04 -46.96 41.88
CA MET A 1 -37.84 -46.34 41.29
C MET A 1 -38.23 -45.75 39.92
N THR A 2 -38.59 -44.48 39.93
CA THR A 2 -38.96 -43.75 38.70
C THR A 2 -37.81 -42.78 38.41
N MET A 3 -36.98 -43.11 37.43
CA MET A 3 -35.84 -42.27 36.97
C MET A 3 -36.29 -41.28 35.93
N ASN A 4 -35.94 -40.08 36.18
CA ASN A 4 -36.12 -38.82 35.54
C ASN A 4 -35.83 -38.79 34.01
N SER A 5 -36.89 -38.71 33.20
CA SER A 5 -36.82 -38.52 31.75
C SER A 5 -36.88 -37.04 31.28
N GLN A 6 -36.86 -36.05 32.21
CA GLN A 6 -37.05 -34.64 31.84
C GLN A 6 -35.75 -33.87 31.50
N GLY A 7 -34.56 -34.40 31.79
CA GLY A 7 -33.31 -33.70 31.55
C GLY A 7 -32.81 -33.75 30.10
N SER A 8 -33.22 -34.78 29.33
CA SER A 8 -32.71 -34.99 27.94
C SER A 8 -33.47 -34.13 26.92
N ALA A 9 -34.75 -33.90 27.11
CA ALA A 9 -35.56 -33.10 26.18
C ALA A 9 -35.20 -31.61 26.20
N ARG A 10 -34.82 -31.06 27.38
CA ARG A 10 -34.37 -29.65 27.48
C ARG A 10 -33.04 -29.39 26.80
N LYS A 11 -32.07 -30.32 26.89
CA LYS A 11 -30.76 -30.18 26.22
C LYS A 11 -30.90 -30.30 24.71
N ALA A 12 -31.77 -31.16 24.20
CA ALA A 12 -32.01 -31.28 22.75
C ALA A 12 -32.71 -30.04 22.17
N GLY A 13 -33.66 -29.44 22.89
CA GLY A 13 -34.32 -28.20 22.48
C GLY A 13 -33.38 -27.00 22.42
N THR A 14 -32.48 -26.86 23.40
CA THR A 14 -31.50 -25.78 23.45
C THR A 14 -30.44 -25.92 22.31
N LEU A 15 -30.03 -27.15 22.02
CA LEU A 15 -29.09 -27.41 20.91
C LEU A 15 -29.74 -27.13 19.55
N LEU A 16 -31.00 -27.45 19.38
CA LEU A 16 -31.79 -27.17 18.17
C LEU A 16 -31.97 -25.66 17.96
N LEU A 17 -32.23 -24.89 19.00
CA LEU A 17 -32.33 -23.44 18.94
C LEU A 17 -31.00 -22.76 18.60
N LEU A 18 -29.88 -23.27 19.10
CA LEU A 18 -28.54 -22.76 18.74
C LEU A 18 -28.18 -23.07 17.29
N LEU A 19 -28.57 -24.23 16.76
CA LEU A 19 -28.36 -24.58 15.35
C LEU A 19 -29.22 -23.74 14.42
N MET A 20 -30.47 -23.47 14.79
CA MET A 20 -31.35 -22.59 13.99
C MET A 20 -30.93 -21.12 14.06
N SER A 21 -30.34 -20.64 15.17
CA SER A 21 -29.78 -19.30 15.29
C SER A 21 -28.59 -19.10 14.34
N ASN A 22 -27.71 -20.09 14.20
CA ASN A 22 -26.59 -20.03 13.28
C ASN A 22 -27.01 -20.09 11.80
N LEU A 23 -28.12 -20.79 11.48
CA LEU A 23 -28.67 -20.83 10.12
C LEU A 23 -29.31 -19.49 9.70
N LEU A 24 -29.91 -18.75 10.65
CA LEU A 24 -30.48 -17.42 10.39
C LEU A 24 -29.40 -16.35 10.14
N PHE A 25 -28.20 -16.50 10.71
CA PHE A 25 -27.08 -15.60 10.42
C PHE A 25 -26.48 -15.81 9.01
N CYS A 26 -26.62 -16.99 8.42
CA CYS A 26 -26.14 -17.26 7.05
C CYS A 26 -27.10 -16.75 5.95
N GLN A 27 -28.33 -16.35 6.27
CA GLN A 27 -29.31 -15.92 5.26
C GLN A 27 -29.13 -14.48 4.76
N ASN A 28 -28.24 -13.68 5.37
CA ASN A 28 -27.95 -12.31 4.92
C ASN A 28 -26.62 -12.17 4.16
N VAL A 29 -25.97 -13.26 3.80
CA VAL A 29 -24.90 -13.22 2.79
C VAL A 29 -25.59 -13.22 1.43
N GLN A 30 -25.89 -12.03 0.92
CA GLN A 30 -26.22 -11.89 -0.51
C GLN A 30 -25.06 -12.50 -1.30
N PRO A 31 -25.29 -13.51 -2.14
CA PRO A 31 -24.24 -14.00 -3.02
C PRO A 31 -23.83 -12.81 -3.88
N MET A 32 -22.54 -12.43 -3.79
CA MET A 32 -22.01 -11.49 -4.75
C MET A 32 -22.31 -12.05 -6.14
N PRO A 33 -22.81 -11.24 -7.07
CA PRO A 33 -23.10 -11.72 -8.41
C PRO A 33 -21.81 -12.34 -8.98
N ILE A 34 -21.85 -13.65 -9.22
CA ILE A 34 -20.76 -14.34 -9.93
C ILE A 34 -20.88 -13.85 -11.37
N CYS A 35 -20.04 -12.92 -11.72
CA CYS A 35 -19.93 -12.46 -13.09
C CYS A 35 -19.38 -13.57 -13.95
N HIS A 36 -20.18 -14.11 -14.85
CA HIS A 36 -19.83 -15.18 -15.79
C HIS A 36 -19.40 -14.66 -17.17
N SER A 37 -19.14 -13.36 -17.33
CA SER A 37 -18.66 -12.80 -18.59
C SER A 37 -17.44 -11.92 -18.36
N ASP A 38 -16.55 -11.84 -19.36
CA ASP A 38 -15.35 -11.00 -19.41
C ASP A 38 -15.65 -9.49 -19.27
N ASP A 39 -16.90 -9.11 -19.22
CA ASP A 39 -17.41 -7.73 -19.16
C ASP A 39 -17.71 -7.25 -17.72
N CYS A 40 -17.36 -8.02 -16.72
CA CYS A 40 -17.57 -7.66 -15.30
C CYS A 40 -16.49 -6.71 -14.78
N GLN A 41 -16.60 -5.45 -15.18
CA GLN A 41 -15.72 -4.42 -14.64
C GLN A 41 -16.07 -4.12 -13.18
N THR A 42 -15.08 -4.18 -12.30
CA THR A 42 -15.25 -3.72 -10.91
C THR A 42 -15.69 -2.26 -10.93
N PRO A 43 -16.77 -1.89 -10.22
CA PRO A 43 -17.23 -0.50 -10.18
C PRO A 43 -16.14 0.46 -9.72
N LEU A 44 -16.06 1.65 -10.33
CA LEU A 44 -15.04 2.64 -10.01
C LEU A 44 -14.96 3.01 -8.51
N PRO A 45 -16.07 3.16 -7.76
CA PRO A 45 -16.00 3.38 -6.32
C PRO A 45 -15.30 2.24 -5.56
N GLU A 46 -15.58 1.00 -5.94
CA GLU A 46 -14.96 -0.17 -5.32
C GLU A 46 -13.46 -0.27 -5.66
N LEU A 47 -13.05 0.09 -6.88
CA LEU A 47 -11.64 0.19 -7.25
C LEU A 47 -10.92 1.23 -6.39
N PHE A 48 -11.52 2.41 -6.20
CA PHE A 48 -10.95 3.44 -5.32
C PHE A 48 -10.84 2.96 -3.88
N ASP A 49 -11.84 2.27 -3.34
CA ASP A 49 -11.78 1.71 -1.99
C ASP A 49 -10.61 0.75 -1.84
N ARG A 50 -10.44 -0.15 -2.81
CA ARG A 50 -9.34 -1.13 -2.80
C ARG A 50 -7.97 -0.46 -2.88
N VAL A 51 -7.75 0.49 -3.80
CA VAL A 51 -6.44 1.13 -3.96
C VAL A 51 -6.11 2.06 -2.77
N VAL A 52 -7.11 2.71 -2.16
CA VAL A 52 -6.92 3.52 -0.95
C VAL A 52 -6.52 2.63 0.24
N MET A 53 -7.19 1.50 0.45
CA MET A 53 -6.79 0.55 1.50
C MET A 53 -5.39 0.00 1.26
N LEU A 54 -5.07 -0.34 0.02
CA LEU A 54 -3.78 -0.89 -0.35
C LEU A 54 -2.65 0.13 -0.21
N SER A 55 -2.85 1.37 -0.64
CA SER A 55 -1.86 2.44 -0.48
C SER A 55 -1.59 2.76 0.99
N HIS A 56 -2.64 2.76 1.83
CA HIS A 56 -2.49 2.93 3.27
C HIS A 56 -1.70 1.78 3.90
N TYR A 57 -1.98 0.55 3.49
CA TYR A 57 -1.25 -0.63 3.96
C TYR A 57 0.24 -0.56 3.57
N ILE A 58 0.55 -0.23 2.33
CA ILE A 58 1.93 -0.03 1.85
C ILE A 58 2.64 1.05 2.66
N HIS A 59 1.98 2.19 2.90
CA HIS A 59 2.55 3.27 3.72
C HIS A 59 2.82 2.82 5.16
N THR A 60 1.95 1.99 5.75
CA THR A 60 2.16 1.41 7.08
C THR A 60 3.37 0.49 7.09
N LEU A 61 3.51 -0.39 6.09
CA LEU A 61 4.69 -1.27 5.96
C LEU A 61 6.00 -0.48 5.85
N TYR A 62 6.04 0.60 5.04
CA TYR A 62 7.21 1.48 4.97
C TYR A 62 7.51 2.18 6.30
N THR A 63 6.47 2.60 7.02
CA THR A 63 6.63 3.25 8.32
C THR A 63 7.21 2.29 9.36
N ASP A 64 6.68 1.08 9.44
CA ASP A 64 7.17 0.05 10.34
C ASP A 64 8.61 -0.37 10.00
N MET A 65 8.91 -0.52 8.71
CA MET A 65 10.25 -0.84 8.22
C MET A 65 11.25 0.27 8.57
N PHE A 66 10.86 1.54 8.41
CA PHE A 66 11.68 2.70 8.76
C PHE A 66 12.00 2.72 10.26
N ILE A 67 10.98 2.55 11.11
CA ILE A 67 11.14 2.53 12.57
C ILE A 67 12.07 1.40 13.00
N GLU A 68 11.89 0.20 12.45
CA GLU A 68 12.72 -0.95 12.76
C GLU A 68 14.16 -0.77 12.30
N PHE A 69 14.36 -0.24 11.09
CA PHE A 69 15.70 0.05 10.56
C PHE A 69 16.40 1.14 11.37
N ASP A 70 15.70 2.23 11.69
CA ASP A 70 16.21 3.33 12.51
C ASP A 70 16.66 2.82 13.89
N ARG A 71 15.81 2.03 14.55
CA ARG A 71 16.11 1.44 15.86
C ARG A 71 17.35 0.55 15.85
N GLN A 72 17.56 -0.21 14.79
CA GLN A 72 18.61 -1.22 14.73
C GLN A 72 19.96 -0.70 14.27
N TYR A 73 19.95 0.22 13.32
CA TYR A 73 21.17 0.63 12.63
C TYR A 73 21.58 2.09 12.87
N VAL A 74 20.65 2.93 13.36
CA VAL A 74 20.90 4.35 13.54
C VAL A 74 21.32 4.64 14.98
N HIS A 75 22.62 4.64 15.22
CA HIS A 75 23.18 4.98 16.53
C HIS A 75 23.63 6.45 16.61
N ASP A 76 23.98 7.05 15.49
CA ASP A 76 24.37 8.46 15.37
C ASP A 76 23.42 9.23 14.44
N ARG A 77 22.54 10.04 15.06
CA ARG A 77 21.57 10.85 14.33
C ARG A 77 22.17 12.06 13.62
N GLU A 78 23.31 12.57 14.11
CA GLU A 78 23.98 13.69 13.46
C GLU A 78 24.61 13.27 12.13
N LEU A 79 25.19 12.06 12.11
CA LEU A 79 25.78 11.48 10.91
C LEU A 79 24.71 11.34 9.81
N ILE A 80 23.54 10.79 10.16
CA ILE A 80 22.44 10.63 9.23
C ILE A 80 21.91 11.96 8.71
N ALA A 81 21.76 12.97 9.58
CA ALA A 81 21.30 14.29 9.18
C ALA A 81 22.27 14.95 8.19
N LYS A 82 23.58 14.74 8.36
CA LYS A 82 24.61 15.27 7.46
C LYS A 82 24.71 14.51 6.13
N ALA A 83 24.42 13.21 6.14
CA ALA A 83 24.46 12.34 4.94
C ALA A 83 23.21 12.44 4.06
N PHE A 84 22.18 13.16 4.49
CA PHE A 84 20.93 13.26 3.75
C PHE A 84 21.07 14.14 2.49
N ASN A 85 21.02 13.52 1.32
CA ASN A 85 21.16 14.18 0.03
C ASN A 85 19.83 14.51 -0.68
N GLY A 86 18.71 14.49 0.04
CA GLY A 86 17.38 14.63 -0.55
C GLY A 86 16.84 13.33 -1.15
N CYS A 87 15.61 13.38 -1.63
CA CYS A 87 14.99 12.23 -2.28
C CYS A 87 15.00 12.43 -3.80
N PRO A 88 15.31 11.41 -4.61
CA PRO A 88 15.32 11.53 -6.06
C PRO A 88 14.01 12.08 -6.63
N THR A 89 12.88 11.64 -6.09
CA THR A 89 11.53 12.09 -6.47
C THR A 89 11.20 13.53 -6.05
N SER A 90 12.10 14.25 -5.37
CA SER A 90 11.90 15.67 -5.03
C SER A 90 11.85 16.58 -6.26
N SER A 91 12.37 16.12 -7.40
CA SER A 91 12.27 16.84 -8.68
C SER A 91 10.88 16.75 -9.32
N LEU A 92 10.04 15.81 -8.90
CA LEU A 92 8.65 15.76 -9.33
C LEU A 92 7.85 16.86 -8.63
N ALA A 93 7.23 17.75 -9.42
CA ALA A 93 6.33 18.76 -8.90
C ALA A 93 5.06 18.07 -8.34
N THR A 94 5.04 17.86 -7.04
CA THR A 94 3.91 17.25 -6.33
C THR A 94 3.20 18.29 -5.48
N PRO A 95 1.86 18.26 -5.36
CA PRO A 95 1.14 19.08 -4.39
C PRO A 95 1.71 18.89 -2.98
N GLU A 96 1.89 20.00 -2.26
CA GLU A 96 2.44 19.97 -0.90
C GLU A 96 1.35 19.78 0.17
N ASP A 97 0.13 20.21 -0.15
CA ASP A 97 -1.01 20.16 0.75
C ASP A 97 -2.31 19.77 0.03
N LYS A 98 -3.38 19.61 0.82
CA LYS A 98 -4.71 19.25 0.32
C LYS A 98 -5.26 20.29 -0.67
N GLU A 99 -5.06 21.58 -0.40
CA GLU A 99 -5.62 22.66 -1.24
C GLU A 99 -4.99 22.67 -2.62
N GLN A 100 -3.68 22.45 -2.70
CA GLN A 100 -2.96 22.30 -3.95
C GLN A 100 -3.40 21.05 -4.70
N ALA A 101 -3.51 19.90 -3.99
CA ALA A 101 -3.94 18.64 -4.58
C ALA A 101 -5.36 18.72 -5.18
N LEU A 102 -6.27 19.43 -4.52
CA LEU A 102 -7.64 19.62 -5.02
C LEU A 102 -7.73 20.55 -6.25
N LYS A 103 -6.72 21.36 -6.51
CA LYS A 103 -6.62 22.23 -7.71
C LYS A 103 -6.03 21.50 -8.92
N VAL A 104 -5.37 20.36 -8.70
CA VAL A 104 -4.82 19.54 -9.79
C VAL A 104 -5.96 18.75 -10.45
N PRO A 105 -6.07 18.73 -11.79
CA PRO A 105 -7.03 17.87 -12.47
C PRO A 105 -6.84 16.41 -12.05
N PRO A 106 -7.92 15.67 -11.77
CA PRO A 106 -7.83 14.29 -11.28
C PRO A 106 -7.00 13.36 -12.17
N GLU A 107 -7.08 13.52 -13.48
CA GLU A 107 -6.28 12.77 -14.47
C GLU A 107 -4.78 13.02 -14.28
N VAL A 108 -4.39 14.28 -14.09
CA VAL A 108 -2.98 14.66 -13.87
C VAL A 108 -2.47 14.09 -12.56
N LEU A 109 -3.30 14.13 -11.51
CA LEU A 109 -2.94 13.58 -10.20
C LEU A 109 -2.82 12.04 -10.23
N LEU A 110 -3.70 11.35 -10.98
CA LEU A 110 -3.59 9.90 -11.21
C LEU A 110 -2.29 9.53 -11.94
N ASN A 111 -1.93 10.26 -12.98
CA ASN A 111 -0.68 10.04 -13.71
C ASN A 111 0.56 10.32 -12.84
N LEU A 112 0.48 11.30 -11.96
CA LEU A 112 1.53 11.58 -10.98
C LEU A 112 1.69 10.43 -9.97
N ILE A 113 0.59 9.88 -9.46
CA ILE A 113 0.58 8.69 -8.59
C ILE A 113 1.21 7.52 -9.32
N LEU A 114 0.80 7.25 -10.56
CA LEU A 114 1.33 6.16 -11.37
C LEU A 114 2.85 6.30 -11.54
N SER A 115 3.33 7.50 -11.86
CA SER A 115 4.77 7.79 -11.99
C SER A 115 5.54 7.58 -10.69
N LEU A 116 4.98 7.99 -9.54
CA LEU A 116 5.60 7.75 -8.23
C LEU A 116 5.69 6.26 -7.93
N VAL A 117 4.59 5.53 -8.08
CA VAL A 117 4.54 4.08 -7.76
C VAL A 117 5.44 3.27 -8.68
N HIS A 118 5.51 3.60 -9.96
CA HIS A 118 6.46 2.99 -10.89
C HIS A 118 7.92 3.23 -10.49
N SER A 119 8.23 4.43 -10.00
CA SER A 119 9.60 4.80 -9.62
C SER A 119 10.14 3.99 -8.44
N TRP A 120 9.28 3.26 -7.69
CA TRP A 120 9.71 2.50 -6.51
C TRP A 120 10.35 1.14 -6.83
N SER A 121 10.24 0.65 -8.07
CA SER A 121 10.69 -0.70 -8.43
C SER A 121 12.20 -0.90 -8.22
N ASP A 122 13.03 -0.01 -8.77
CA ASP A 122 14.48 -0.10 -8.65
C ASP A 122 14.98 0.09 -7.22
N PRO A 123 14.53 1.13 -6.45
CA PRO A 123 14.93 1.28 -5.06
C PRO A 123 14.45 0.14 -4.16
N LEU A 124 13.29 -0.47 -4.41
CA LEU A 124 12.84 -1.65 -3.68
C LEU A 124 13.74 -2.86 -3.95
N PHE A 125 14.08 -3.11 -5.21
CA PHE A 125 15.02 -4.18 -5.56
C PHE A 125 16.39 -3.98 -4.88
N GLN A 126 16.93 -2.76 -4.90
CA GLN A 126 18.18 -2.45 -4.21
C GLN A 126 18.07 -2.58 -2.68
N LEU A 127 16.93 -2.19 -2.12
CA LEU A 127 16.67 -2.36 -0.69
C LEU A 127 16.69 -3.84 -0.30
N ILE A 128 15.97 -4.69 -1.03
CA ILE A 128 15.90 -6.14 -0.78
C ILE A 128 17.30 -6.77 -0.86
N THR A 129 18.05 -6.45 -1.91
CA THR A 129 19.40 -7.00 -2.12
C THR A 129 20.41 -6.42 -1.13
N GLY A 130 20.32 -5.11 -0.85
CA GLY A 130 21.20 -4.41 0.08
C GLY A 130 21.03 -4.85 1.53
N VAL A 131 19.78 -4.98 2.00
CA VAL A 131 19.47 -5.48 3.34
C VAL A 131 19.90 -6.93 3.49
N GLY A 132 19.63 -7.78 2.49
CA GLY A 132 20.07 -9.18 2.49
C GLY A 132 21.60 -9.35 2.53
N GLY A 133 22.38 -8.33 2.13
CA GLY A 133 23.83 -8.29 2.19
C GLY A 133 24.41 -7.73 3.52
N ILE A 134 23.59 -7.27 4.45
CA ILE A 134 24.03 -6.87 5.78
C ILE A 134 24.04 -8.10 6.68
N HIS A 135 25.20 -8.41 7.26
CA HIS A 135 25.31 -9.50 8.24
C HIS A 135 24.37 -9.19 9.43
N GLU A 136 23.53 -10.16 9.81
CA GLU A 136 22.54 -10.01 10.88
C GLU A 136 21.36 -9.04 10.55
N ALA A 137 21.03 -8.89 9.26
CA ALA A 137 19.83 -8.14 8.90
C ALA A 137 18.56 -8.79 9.50
N PRO A 138 17.66 -8.03 10.15
CA PRO A 138 16.43 -8.62 10.67
C PRO A 138 15.58 -9.17 9.54
N ASP A 139 15.14 -10.42 9.68
CA ASP A 139 14.17 -11.05 8.77
C ASP A 139 12.92 -10.19 8.58
N ALA A 140 12.53 -9.42 9.61
CA ALA A 140 11.38 -8.54 9.57
C ALA A 140 11.51 -7.41 8.53
N ILE A 141 12.69 -6.81 8.37
CA ILE A 141 12.91 -5.73 7.39
C ILE A 141 12.84 -6.31 5.97
N LEU A 142 13.53 -7.42 5.74
CA LEU A 142 13.54 -8.09 4.44
C LEU A 142 12.17 -8.63 4.05
N SER A 143 11.44 -9.20 5.00
CA SER A 143 10.07 -9.70 4.79
C SER A 143 9.13 -8.56 4.39
N ARG A 144 9.17 -7.42 5.10
CA ARG A 144 8.36 -6.24 4.77
C ARG A 144 8.72 -5.67 3.39
N ALA A 145 10.01 -5.59 3.05
CA ALA A 145 10.43 -5.08 1.75
C ALA A 145 9.89 -5.94 0.59
N LYS A 146 9.93 -7.27 0.72
CA LYS A 146 9.35 -8.21 -0.26
C LYS A 146 7.83 -8.09 -0.35
N GLU A 147 7.17 -7.94 0.79
CA GLU A 147 5.72 -7.74 0.82
C GLU A 147 5.34 -6.43 0.14
N ILE A 148 6.05 -5.34 0.41
CA ILE A 148 5.84 -4.05 -0.27
C ILE A 148 5.99 -4.20 -1.78
N GLU A 149 7.00 -4.93 -2.26
CA GLU A 149 7.20 -5.18 -3.69
C GLU A 149 5.98 -5.86 -4.33
N GLU A 150 5.41 -6.87 -3.67
CA GLU A 150 4.22 -7.56 -4.14
C GLU A 150 2.99 -6.65 -4.14
N GLN A 151 2.76 -5.92 -3.05
CA GLN A 151 1.63 -5.01 -2.93
C GLN A 151 1.74 -3.82 -3.89
N ASN A 152 2.96 -3.37 -4.19
CA ASN A 152 3.21 -2.30 -5.16
C ASN A 152 2.73 -2.67 -6.56
N LYS A 153 2.96 -3.91 -7.00
CA LYS A 153 2.46 -4.42 -8.30
C LYS A 153 0.92 -4.36 -8.35
N ARG A 154 0.26 -4.77 -7.27
CA ARG A 154 -1.21 -4.71 -7.17
C ARG A 154 -1.74 -3.27 -7.15
N LEU A 155 -1.01 -2.36 -6.51
CA LEU A 155 -1.38 -0.94 -6.50
C LEU A 155 -1.27 -0.33 -7.90
N LEU A 156 -0.20 -0.62 -8.63
CA LEU A 156 -0.04 -0.21 -10.04
C LEU A 156 -1.22 -0.67 -10.89
N GLU A 157 -1.54 -1.96 -10.88
CA GLU A 157 -2.67 -2.53 -11.62
C GLU A 157 -4.00 -1.85 -11.25
N GLY A 158 -4.20 -1.55 -9.96
CA GLY A 158 -5.40 -0.88 -9.49
C GLY A 158 -5.51 0.56 -10.00
N VAL A 159 -4.42 1.33 -9.97
CA VAL A 159 -4.38 2.71 -10.47
C VAL A 159 -4.56 2.74 -11.99
N GLU A 160 -3.92 1.84 -12.73
CA GLU A 160 -4.09 1.72 -14.19
C GLU A 160 -5.54 1.40 -14.57
N LYS A 161 -6.21 0.51 -13.83
CA LYS A 161 -7.63 0.22 -14.02
C LYS A 161 -8.52 1.45 -13.76
N ILE A 162 -8.22 2.23 -12.71
CA ILE A 162 -8.94 3.48 -12.44
C ILE A 162 -8.77 4.45 -13.61
N ILE A 163 -7.54 4.64 -14.11
CA ILE A 163 -7.27 5.53 -15.25
C ILE A 163 -8.05 5.07 -16.48
N SER A 164 -7.99 3.79 -16.81
CA SER A 164 -8.66 3.23 -17.99
C SER A 164 -10.19 3.37 -17.95
N GLN A 165 -10.79 3.30 -16.73
CA GLN A 165 -12.23 3.46 -16.57
C GLN A 165 -12.68 4.92 -16.51
N ALA A 166 -11.94 5.75 -15.76
CA ALA A 166 -12.32 7.14 -15.55
C ALA A 166 -11.93 8.06 -16.73
N TYR A 167 -10.85 7.71 -17.43
CA TYR A 167 -10.25 8.52 -18.49
C TYR A 167 -9.80 7.65 -19.67
N PRO A 168 -10.72 6.99 -20.40
CA PRO A 168 -10.38 6.05 -21.47
C PRO A 168 -9.62 6.70 -22.63
N GLU A 169 -9.76 8.01 -22.81
CA GLU A 169 -9.02 8.79 -23.82
C GLU A 169 -7.61 9.18 -23.36
N ALA A 170 -7.32 9.06 -22.07
CA ALA A 170 -5.99 9.32 -21.51
C ALA A 170 -5.05 8.19 -21.92
N LYS A 171 -4.48 8.26 -23.12
CA LYS A 171 -3.35 7.42 -23.49
C LYS A 171 -2.21 7.76 -22.53
N GLY A 172 -1.87 6.83 -21.67
CA GLY A 172 -0.74 6.97 -20.76
C GLY A 172 0.54 7.24 -21.54
N ASN A 173 0.84 8.51 -21.76
CA ASN A 173 2.16 8.96 -22.19
C ASN A 173 3.08 8.80 -20.98
N GLY A 174 3.29 7.56 -20.57
CA GLY A 174 4.07 7.22 -19.40
C GLY A 174 5.55 7.53 -19.59
N ILE A 175 5.91 8.80 -19.45
CA ILE A 175 7.27 9.11 -19.04
C ILE A 175 7.31 8.79 -17.55
N TYR A 176 7.66 7.54 -17.23
CA TYR A 176 7.84 7.15 -15.84
C TYR A 176 9.12 7.76 -15.31
N PHE A 177 9.02 8.35 -14.13
CA PHE A 177 10.18 8.82 -13.41
C PHE A 177 11.01 7.59 -12.97
N VAL A 178 12.29 7.60 -13.31
CA VAL A 178 13.24 6.60 -12.85
C VAL A 178 14.12 7.24 -11.78
N TRP A 179 14.38 6.56 -10.69
CA TRP A 179 15.36 7.01 -9.72
C TRP A 179 16.74 7.01 -10.38
N SER A 180 17.11 8.14 -10.99
CA SER A 180 18.44 8.33 -11.51
C SER A 180 19.44 8.37 -10.34
N GLN A 181 20.57 7.65 -10.50
CA GLN A 181 21.66 7.68 -9.53
C GLN A 181 21.39 6.95 -8.20
N LEU A 182 20.72 5.79 -8.23
CA LEU A 182 20.84 4.88 -7.11
C LEU A 182 22.30 4.45 -6.97
N PRO A 183 22.99 4.80 -5.85
CA PRO A 183 24.37 4.41 -5.69
C PRO A 183 24.50 2.89 -5.66
N SER A 184 25.56 2.39 -6.30
CA SER A 184 25.86 0.96 -6.19
C SER A 184 26.24 0.62 -4.76
N LEU A 185 25.51 -0.28 -4.14
CA LEU A 185 25.82 -0.78 -2.78
C LEU A 185 26.89 -1.87 -2.79
N GLN A 186 27.44 -2.21 -3.96
CA GLN A 186 28.52 -3.19 -4.09
C GLN A 186 29.88 -2.55 -3.79
N GLY A 187 30.67 -3.19 -2.93
CA GLY A 187 32.00 -2.71 -2.57
C GLY A 187 32.03 -1.51 -1.63
N VAL A 188 30.88 -1.06 -1.13
CA VAL A 188 30.75 0.04 -0.18
C VAL A 188 30.90 -0.49 1.23
N ASP A 189 31.56 0.28 2.12
CA ASP A 189 31.65 -0.08 3.54
C ASP A 189 30.28 -0.17 4.22
N LYS A 190 30.22 -0.83 5.39
CA LYS A 190 28.98 -1.11 6.09
C LYS A 190 28.23 0.17 6.49
N GLU A 191 28.93 1.19 6.93
CA GLU A 191 28.35 2.45 7.43
C GLU A 191 27.69 3.23 6.28
N SER A 192 28.40 3.42 5.17
CA SER A 192 27.85 4.04 3.96
C SER A 192 26.66 3.27 3.40
N LYS A 193 26.69 1.93 3.44
CA LYS A 193 25.56 1.10 3.02
C LYS A 193 24.33 1.35 3.91
N VAL A 194 24.50 1.40 5.23
CA VAL A 194 23.41 1.68 6.18
C VAL A 194 22.81 3.06 5.92
N LEU A 195 23.64 4.08 5.69
CA LEU A 195 23.19 5.44 5.39
C LEU A 195 22.34 5.50 4.11
N GLU A 196 22.80 4.85 3.03
CA GLU A 196 22.07 4.81 1.76
C GLU A 196 20.74 4.05 1.86
N LEU A 197 20.71 2.91 2.56
CA LEU A 197 19.48 2.16 2.78
C LEU A 197 18.50 2.95 3.65
N HIS A 198 18.98 3.61 4.71
CA HIS A 198 18.16 4.48 5.54
C HIS A 198 17.53 5.62 4.72
N ASN A 199 18.34 6.29 3.89
CA ASN A 199 17.85 7.36 3.00
C ASN A 199 16.81 6.82 2.01
N THR A 200 17.04 5.67 1.40
CA THR A 200 16.10 5.01 0.49
C THR A 200 14.76 4.71 1.17
N ILE A 201 14.77 4.07 2.33
CA ILE A 201 13.55 3.74 3.10
C ILE A 201 12.80 5.03 3.47
N ARG A 202 13.51 6.07 3.92
CA ARG A 202 12.94 7.36 4.25
C ARG A 202 12.23 8.01 3.07
N CYS A 203 12.86 7.99 1.88
CA CYS A 203 12.28 8.56 0.67
C CYS A 203 11.05 7.78 0.20
N LEU A 204 11.11 6.44 0.20
CA LEU A 204 9.98 5.58 -0.14
C LEU A 204 8.80 5.78 0.83
N ARG A 205 9.07 5.90 2.14
CA ARG A 205 8.03 6.23 3.14
C ARG A 205 7.38 7.58 2.88
N ARG A 206 8.15 8.62 2.54
CA ARG A 206 7.61 9.93 2.18
C ARG A 206 6.72 9.85 0.96
N ASP A 207 7.17 9.18 -0.07
CA ASP A 207 6.43 9.08 -1.33
C ASP A 207 5.17 8.23 -1.17
N SER A 208 5.23 7.14 -0.41
CA SER A 208 4.05 6.32 -0.11
C SER A 208 2.98 7.11 0.66
N HIS A 209 3.39 8.01 1.58
CA HIS A 209 2.47 8.91 2.27
C HIS A 209 1.77 9.88 1.31
N LYS A 210 2.52 10.43 0.32
CA LYS A 210 1.93 11.29 -0.72
C LYS A 210 0.90 10.52 -1.55
N VAL A 211 1.25 9.33 -2.01
CA VAL A 211 0.36 8.47 -2.81
C VAL A 211 -0.92 8.12 -2.04
N ASP A 212 -0.80 7.73 -0.77
CA ASP A 212 -1.95 7.44 0.10
C ASP A 212 -2.89 8.65 0.22
N ASN A 213 -2.35 9.84 0.46
CA ASN A 213 -3.15 11.06 0.55
C ASN A 213 -3.80 11.44 -0.78
N PHE A 214 -3.06 11.37 -1.89
CA PHE A 214 -3.59 11.73 -3.20
C PHE A 214 -4.71 10.79 -3.64
N LEU A 215 -4.60 9.48 -3.38
CA LEU A 215 -5.67 8.53 -3.66
C LEU A 215 -6.92 8.79 -2.83
N LYS A 216 -6.78 9.17 -1.55
CA LYS A 216 -7.90 9.59 -0.70
C LYS A 216 -8.59 10.86 -1.23
N PHE A 217 -7.82 11.84 -1.71
CA PHE A 217 -8.38 13.06 -2.30
C PHE A 217 -9.10 12.76 -3.61
N LEU A 218 -8.51 11.94 -4.48
CA LEU A 218 -9.13 11.54 -5.74
C LEU A 218 -10.43 10.75 -5.53
N ARG A 219 -10.42 9.81 -4.58
CA ARG A 219 -11.63 9.09 -4.20
C ARG A 219 -12.74 10.07 -3.79
N CYS A 220 -12.41 11.06 -3.00
CA CYS A 220 -13.38 12.07 -2.58
C CYS A 220 -13.89 12.91 -3.75
N GLN A 221 -13.02 13.37 -4.65
CA GLN A 221 -13.41 14.15 -5.82
C GLN A 221 -14.28 13.37 -6.79
N ILE A 222 -13.89 12.15 -7.12
CA ILE A 222 -14.50 11.35 -8.19
C ILE A 222 -15.73 10.58 -7.69
N VAL A 223 -15.62 9.94 -6.51
CA VAL A 223 -16.68 9.07 -5.97
C VAL A 223 -17.71 9.86 -5.18
N HIS A 224 -17.27 10.79 -4.35
CA HIS A 224 -18.15 11.56 -3.46
C HIS A 224 -18.52 12.94 -3.99
N LYS A 225 -18.18 13.26 -5.25
CA LYS A 225 -18.53 14.52 -5.93
C LYS A 225 -18.18 15.76 -5.10
N ASN A 226 -16.97 15.81 -4.58
CA ASN A 226 -16.44 16.88 -3.74
C ASN A 226 -17.12 17.05 -2.36
N ASN A 227 -17.85 16.06 -1.88
CA ASN A 227 -18.37 16.07 -0.51
C ASN A 227 -17.30 15.52 0.45
N CYS A 228 -16.15 16.21 0.52
CA CYS A 228 -14.98 15.93 1.33
C CYS A 228 -14.95 16.82 2.53
#